data_9402570b9c5a15e748f85ac1696904ea
#
_entry.id   9402570b9c5a15e748f85ac1696904ea
#
_cell.length_a   1.000
_cell.length_b   1.000
_cell.length_c   1.000
_cell.angle_alpha   90.00
_cell.angle_beta   90.00
_cell.angle_gamma   90.00
#
_symmetry.space_group_name_H-M   'P 1'
#
loop_
_entity.id
_entity.type
_entity.pdbx_description
1 polymer ?
#
loop_
_entity_poly.entity_id
_entity_poly.type
_entity_poly.pdbx_seq_one_letter_code
_entity_poly.pdbx_strand_id
1 'polypeptide(L)'
;MMCERKILVVDDEVDLLQMIETTLNTEGFTNVLTAISGDEALSLFCSENPDLILLDVMLPDMNGFSLLKKIRNSSVVPVIMLTAKGEANDRFNGFELGADDYIIKPFLPKELILRIQAVLRRVYPHDKKTLRLHASEVDLAKAQVYKNGSILPLTAKEFNILSKLAETP
;
A
#
# COMPACT_ATOMS: atom_id res chain seq x y z
N MET A 1 3.50 -2.91 -10.70
CA MET A 1 4.68 -2.62 -9.82
C MET A 1 4.18 -1.93 -8.56
N MET A 2 4.93 -1.95 -7.44
CA MET A 2 4.49 -1.27 -6.20
C MET A 2 4.20 0.22 -6.41
N CYS A 3 4.98 0.90 -7.26
CA CYS A 3 4.83 2.32 -7.57
C CYS A 3 3.55 2.69 -8.37
N GLU A 4 2.92 1.73 -9.03
CA GLU A 4 1.67 1.96 -9.77
C GLU A 4 0.42 1.77 -8.90
N ARG A 5 0.59 1.33 -7.64
CA ARG A 5 -0.49 1.11 -6.71
C ARG A 5 -1.16 2.42 -6.30
N LYS A 6 -2.48 2.40 -6.33
CA LYS A 6 -3.30 3.53 -5.93
C LYS A 6 -3.48 3.53 -4.41
N ILE A 7 -3.03 4.59 -3.75
CA ILE A 7 -3.11 4.75 -2.31
C ILE A 7 -4.10 5.86 -1.99
N LEU A 8 -5.12 5.54 -1.20
CA LEU A 8 -6.05 6.52 -0.66
C LEU A 8 -5.63 6.90 0.77
N VAL A 9 -5.42 8.19 1.01
CA VAL A 9 -5.07 8.74 2.32
C VAL A 9 -6.26 9.54 2.85
N VAL A 10 -6.74 9.19 4.03
CA VAL A 10 -7.94 9.78 4.67
C VAL A 10 -7.56 10.37 6.02
N ASP A 11 -7.59 11.70 6.11
CA ASP A 11 -7.27 12.46 7.31
C ASP A 11 -7.85 13.87 7.18
N ASP A 12 -8.35 14.50 8.24
CA ASP A 12 -8.88 15.85 8.18
C ASP A 12 -7.80 16.94 8.30
N GLU A 13 -6.58 16.55 8.70
CA GLU A 13 -5.41 17.44 8.78
C GLU A 13 -4.77 17.64 7.41
N VAL A 14 -5.08 18.72 6.72
CA VAL A 14 -4.58 19.02 5.36
C VAL A 14 -3.06 19.02 5.28
N ASP A 15 -2.37 19.56 6.28
CA ASP A 15 -0.90 19.60 6.33
C ASP A 15 -0.30 18.18 6.42
N LEU A 16 -0.95 17.29 7.16
CA LEU A 16 -0.55 15.90 7.27
C LEU A 16 -0.78 15.15 5.95
N LEU A 17 -1.91 15.39 5.27
CA LEU A 17 -2.17 14.84 3.94
C LEU A 17 -1.10 15.24 2.93
N GLN A 18 -0.72 16.53 2.89
CA GLN A 18 0.33 17.03 2.01
C GLN A 18 1.69 16.40 2.31
N MET A 19 2.03 16.26 3.60
CA MET A 19 3.27 15.61 4.01
C MET A 19 3.31 14.14 3.58
N ILE A 20 2.22 13.40 3.79
CA ILE A 20 2.10 11.99 3.38
C ILE A 20 2.19 11.86 1.86
N GLU A 21 1.44 12.67 1.12
CA GLU A 21 1.45 12.68 -0.35
C GLU A 21 2.85 12.96 -0.91
N THR A 22 3.52 13.99 -0.40
CA THR A 22 4.90 14.33 -0.79
C THR A 22 5.87 13.17 -0.49
N THR A 23 5.73 12.56 0.68
CA THR A 23 6.56 11.41 1.08
C THR A 23 6.35 10.23 0.15
N LEU A 24 5.10 9.89 -0.16
CA LEU A 24 4.74 8.80 -1.07
C LEU A 24 5.26 9.05 -2.49
N ASN A 25 5.09 10.26 -3.01
CA ASN A 25 5.58 10.64 -4.33
C ASN A 25 7.11 10.54 -4.42
N THR A 26 7.84 10.96 -3.39
CA THR A 26 9.32 10.86 -3.32
C THR A 26 9.78 9.40 -3.36
N GLU A 27 9.02 8.48 -2.79
CA GLU A 27 9.29 7.04 -2.79
C GLU A 27 8.75 6.32 -4.05
N GLY A 28 8.24 7.09 -5.01
CA GLY A 28 7.80 6.59 -6.31
C GLY A 28 6.34 6.14 -6.39
N PHE A 29 5.53 6.32 -5.35
CA PHE A 29 4.09 6.11 -5.41
C PHE A 29 3.43 7.33 -6.05
N THR A 30 3.16 7.27 -7.35
CA THR A 30 2.65 8.42 -8.13
C THR A 30 1.13 8.51 -8.19
N ASN A 31 0.43 7.52 -7.66
CA ASN A 31 -1.03 7.43 -7.71
C ASN A 31 -1.63 7.55 -6.29
N VAL A 32 -1.57 8.75 -5.74
CA VAL A 32 -2.05 9.07 -4.39
C VAL A 32 -3.33 9.88 -4.48
N LEU A 33 -4.35 9.44 -3.75
CA LEU A 33 -5.64 10.12 -3.57
C LEU A 33 -5.75 10.57 -2.12
N THR A 34 -6.34 11.73 -1.89
CA THR A 34 -6.57 12.27 -0.54
C THR A 34 -8.05 12.54 -0.30
N ALA A 35 -8.51 12.31 0.93
CA ALA A 35 -9.86 12.64 1.40
C ALA A 35 -9.78 13.26 2.80
N ILE A 36 -10.59 14.27 3.05
CA ILE A 36 -10.64 14.98 4.34
C ILE A 36 -11.83 14.55 5.23
N SER A 37 -12.63 13.60 4.75
CA SER A 37 -13.82 13.09 5.47
C SER A 37 -14.09 11.62 5.08
N GLY A 38 -14.90 10.94 5.89
CA GLY A 38 -15.30 9.58 5.63
C GLY A 38 -16.22 9.45 4.41
N ASP A 39 -17.10 10.40 4.17
CA ASP A 39 -18.00 10.40 3.01
C ASP A 39 -17.22 10.60 1.70
N GLU A 40 -16.24 11.51 1.68
CA GLU A 40 -15.34 11.69 0.55
C GLU A 40 -14.51 10.42 0.30
N ALA A 41 -13.99 9.83 1.37
CA ALA A 41 -13.23 8.58 1.30
C ALA A 41 -14.06 7.43 0.71
N LEU A 42 -15.34 7.28 1.09
CA LEU A 42 -16.23 6.28 0.51
C LEU A 42 -16.49 6.52 -0.97
N SER A 43 -16.70 7.78 -1.37
CA SER A 43 -16.88 8.14 -2.77
C SER A 43 -15.66 7.76 -3.61
N LEU A 44 -14.45 8.14 -3.15
CA LEU A 44 -13.20 7.80 -3.82
C LEU A 44 -12.92 6.28 -3.79
N PHE A 45 -13.21 5.61 -2.69
CA PHE A 45 -13.09 4.15 -2.60
C PHE A 45 -13.93 3.45 -3.68
N CYS A 46 -15.18 3.87 -3.87
CA CYS A 46 -16.09 3.27 -4.85
C CYS A 46 -15.72 3.59 -6.30
N SER A 47 -15.26 4.81 -6.59
CA SER A 47 -14.96 5.24 -7.96
C SER A 47 -13.57 4.81 -8.43
N GLU A 48 -12.58 4.83 -7.54
CA GLU A 48 -11.17 4.72 -7.85
C GLU A 48 -10.56 3.34 -7.56
N ASN A 49 -11.21 2.51 -6.74
CA ASN A 49 -10.72 1.18 -6.33
C ASN A 49 -9.27 1.20 -5.86
N PRO A 50 -8.94 1.86 -4.73
CA PRO A 50 -7.58 1.93 -4.24
C PRO A 50 -7.02 0.55 -3.87
N ASP A 51 -5.71 0.39 -3.98
CA ASP A 51 -4.97 -0.82 -3.61
C ASP A 51 -4.56 -0.84 -2.14
N LEU A 52 -4.57 0.31 -1.47
CA LEU A 52 -4.28 0.47 -0.04
C LEU A 52 -4.94 1.75 0.47
N ILE A 53 -5.42 1.71 1.71
CA ILE A 53 -6.01 2.86 2.38
C ILE A 53 -5.20 3.16 3.65
N LEU A 54 -4.78 4.42 3.81
CA LEU A 54 -4.34 4.99 5.09
C LEU A 54 -5.53 5.72 5.68
N LEU A 55 -5.95 5.37 6.89
CA LEU A 55 -7.21 5.83 7.45
C LEU A 55 -7.04 6.35 8.87
N ASP A 56 -7.31 7.64 9.07
CA ASP A 56 -7.39 8.20 10.42
C ASP A 56 -8.59 7.66 11.19
N VAL A 57 -8.39 7.44 12.49
CA VAL A 57 -9.46 7.05 13.42
C VAL A 57 -10.44 8.19 13.63
N MET A 58 -9.96 9.43 13.74
CA MET A 58 -10.75 10.61 14.04
C MET A 58 -11.05 11.41 12.77
N LEU A 59 -12.25 11.24 12.20
CA LEU A 59 -12.71 12.04 11.06
C LEU A 59 -13.87 12.96 11.49
N PRO A 60 -14.11 14.08 10.80
CA PRO A 60 -15.09 15.08 11.22
C PRO A 60 -16.55 14.60 11.14
N ASP A 61 -16.84 13.67 10.26
CA ASP A 61 -18.18 13.17 9.94
C ASP A 61 -18.47 11.77 10.48
N MET A 62 -17.43 10.96 10.71
CA MET A 62 -17.57 9.61 11.26
C MET A 62 -16.28 9.10 11.90
N ASN A 63 -16.37 8.09 12.74
CA ASN A 63 -15.20 7.39 13.26
C ASN A 63 -14.59 6.49 12.19
N GLY A 64 -13.25 6.48 12.05
CA GLY A 64 -12.51 5.68 11.06
C GLY A 64 -12.77 4.17 11.17
N PHE A 65 -13.03 3.63 12.37
CA PHE A 65 -13.44 2.22 12.52
C PHE A 65 -14.81 1.95 11.89
N SER A 66 -15.74 2.91 11.95
CA SER A 66 -17.03 2.80 11.28
C SER A 66 -16.87 2.80 9.77
N LEU A 67 -15.94 3.61 9.25
CA LEU A 67 -15.58 3.61 7.84
C LEU A 67 -14.93 2.29 7.42
N LEU A 68 -13.98 1.79 8.21
CA LEU A 68 -13.35 0.47 7.99
C LEU A 68 -14.41 -0.64 7.89
N LYS A 69 -15.36 -0.67 8.82
CA LYS A 69 -16.46 -1.64 8.79
C LYS A 69 -17.30 -1.56 7.51
N LYS A 70 -17.61 -0.33 7.03
CA LYS A 70 -18.32 -0.13 5.76
C LYS A 70 -17.50 -0.68 4.57
N ILE A 71 -16.20 -0.40 4.53
CA ILE A 71 -15.29 -0.90 3.48
C ILE A 71 -15.24 -2.44 3.50
N ARG A 72 -15.14 -3.04 4.70
CA ARG A 72 -15.04 -4.51 4.86
C ARG A 72 -16.31 -5.25 4.44
N ASN A 73 -17.47 -4.58 4.36
CA ASN A 73 -18.70 -5.18 3.83
C ASN A 73 -18.60 -5.52 2.33
N SER A 74 -17.69 -4.87 1.60
CA SER A 74 -17.57 -5.02 0.14
C SER A 74 -16.15 -5.29 -0.37
N SER A 75 -15.12 -5.19 0.48
CA SER A 75 -13.73 -5.27 0.02
C SER A 75 -12.78 -5.79 1.09
N VAL A 76 -11.74 -6.47 0.62
CA VAL A 76 -10.57 -6.92 1.39
C VAL A 76 -9.34 -6.03 1.16
N VAL A 77 -9.53 -4.83 0.58
CA VAL A 77 -8.43 -3.87 0.36
C VAL A 77 -7.66 -3.64 1.66
N PRO A 78 -6.32 -3.66 1.65
CA PRO A 78 -5.55 -3.45 2.87
C PRO A 78 -5.75 -2.05 3.43
N VAL A 79 -5.92 -1.97 4.75
CA VAL A 79 -6.13 -0.72 5.48
C VAL A 79 -5.11 -0.62 6.61
N ILE A 80 -4.37 0.49 6.63
CA ILE A 80 -3.50 0.89 7.74
C ILE A 80 -4.20 2.01 8.50
N MET A 81 -4.45 1.82 9.78
CA MET A 81 -5.06 2.84 10.63
C MET A 81 -4.01 3.83 11.13
N LEU A 82 -4.32 5.12 11.05
CA LEU A 82 -3.55 6.19 11.70
C LEU A 82 -4.25 6.53 13.01
N THR A 83 -3.55 6.50 14.14
CA THR A 83 -4.16 6.63 15.47
C THR A 83 -3.33 7.51 16.39
N ALA A 84 -3.97 8.27 17.27
CA ALA A 84 -3.28 9.07 18.27
C ALA A 84 -2.67 8.18 19.39
N LYS A 85 -1.61 8.69 20.05
CA LYS A 85 -0.99 8.02 21.19
C LYS A 85 -1.96 8.04 22.38
N GLY A 86 -2.40 6.88 22.80
CA GLY A 86 -3.37 6.72 23.93
C GLY A 86 -4.62 5.91 23.56
N GLU A 87 -4.93 5.77 22.29
CA GLU A 87 -6.03 4.94 21.79
C GLU A 87 -5.63 3.46 21.66
N ALA A 88 -4.69 3.01 22.51
CA ALA A 88 -4.17 1.63 22.48
C ALA A 88 -5.26 0.57 22.69
N ASN A 89 -6.34 0.89 23.40
CA ASN A 89 -7.49 0.01 23.57
C ASN A 89 -8.29 -0.16 22.27
N ASP A 90 -8.27 0.84 21.40
CA ASP A 90 -8.97 0.80 20.10
C ASP A 90 -8.25 -0.09 19.08
N ARG A 91 -6.95 -0.40 19.31
CA ARG A 91 -6.20 -1.34 18.48
C ARG A 91 -6.78 -2.76 18.53
N PHE A 92 -7.22 -3.22 19.70
CA PHE A 92 -7.84 -4.54 19.83
C PHE A 92 -9.14 -4.59 19.03
N ASN A 93 -9.99 -3.55 19.15
CA ASN A 93 -11.22 -3.44 18.39
C ASN A 93 -10.96 -3.35 16.88
N GLY A 94 -9.90 -2.64 16.47
CA GLY A 94 -9.59 -2.46 15.06
C GLY A 94 -9.00 -3.68 14.37
N PHE A 95 -8.17 -4.50 15.04
CA PHE A 95 -7.73 -5.78 14.47
C PHE A 95 -8.90 -6.76 14.30
N GLU A 96 -9.83 -6.81 15.25
CA GLU A 96 -11.07 -7.57 15.11
C GLU A 96 -11.94 -7.07 13.93
N LEU A 97 -11.86 -5.76 13.61
CA LEU A 97 -12.56 -5.16 12.46
C LEU A 97 -11.83 -5.36 11.12
N GLY A 98 -10.63 -5.97 11.13
CA GLY A 98 -9.90 -6.32 9.93
C GLY A 98 -8.96 -5.24 9.38
N ALA A 99 -8.39 -4.39 10.23
CA ALA A 99 -7.25 -3.55 9.87
C ALA A 99 -5.99 -4.42 9.66
N ASP A 100 -5.15 -4.03 8.72
CA ASP A 100 -3.93 -4.78 8.36
C ASP A 100 -2.71 -4.33 9.15
N ASP A 101 -2.65 -3.07 9.56
CA ASP A 101 -1.61 -2.49 10.42
C ASP A 101 -2.09 -1.18 11.07
N TYR A 102 -1.28 -0.67 12.02
CA TYR A 102 -1.50 0.57 12.77
C TYR A 102 -0.24 1.41 12.81
N ILE A 103 -0.41 2.73 12.64
CA ILE A 103 0.65 3.73 12.81
C ILE A 103 0.19 4.73 13.87
N ILE A 104 1.03 4.98 14.87
CA ILE A 104 0.74 5.95 15.92
C ILE A 104 1.24 7.32 15.51
N LYS A 105 0.36 8.32 15.54
CA LYS A 105 0.72 9.74 15.39
C LYS A 105 1.39 10.29 16.68
N PRO A 106 2.48 11.09 16.57
CA PRO A 106 3.22 11.43 15.35
C PRO A 106 4.14 10.29 14.92
N PHE A 107 4.29 10.10 13.61
CA PHE A 107 5.15 9.07 13.01
C PHE A 107 6.24 9.68 12.11
N LEU A 108 7.30 8.94 11.90
CA LEU A 108 8.34 9.32 10.95
C LEU A 108 7.93 8.92 9.52
N PRO A 109 8.23 9.75 8.49
CA PRO A 109 7.96 9.42 7.10
C PRO A 109 8.50 8.05 6.69
N LYS A 110 9.70 7.70 7.17
CA LYS A 110 10.31 6.39 6.91
C LYS A 110 9.52 5.22 7.50
N GLU A 111 8.94 5.38 8.70
CA GLU A 111 8.09 4.36 9.31
C GLU A 111 6.85 4.09 8.45
N LEU A 112 6.18 5.16 8.02
CA LEU A 112 5.01 5.08 7.13
C LEU A 112 5.34 4.24 5.88
N ILE A 113 6.42 4.58 5.20
CA ILE A 113 6.83 3.89 3.96
C ILE A 113 7.14 2.40 4.22
N LEU A 114 7.88 2.08 5.28
CA LEU A 114 8.21 0.69 5.60
C LEU A 114 6.96 -0.16 5.88
N ARG A 115 5.96 0.39 6.57
CA ARG A 115 4.71 -0.29 6.86
C ARG A 115 3.85 -0.48 5.61
N ILE A 116 3.72 0.54 4.78
CA ILE A 116 3.04 0.45 3.48
C ILE A 116 3.67 -0.66 2.64
N GLN A 117 4.99 -0.67 2.49
CA GLN A 117 5.71 -1.68 1.72
C GLN A 117 5.53 -3.09 2.30
N ALA A 118 5.52 -3.22 3.64
CA ALA A 118 5.30 -4.51 4.30
C ALA A 118 3.90 -5.06 4.03
N VAL A 119 2.88 -4.21 4.14
CA VAL A 119 1.47 -4.59 3.88
C VAL A 119 1.29 -4.94 2.40
N LEU A 120 1.76 -4.09 1.47
CA LEU A 120 1.64 -4.36 0.03
C LEU A 120 2.35 -5.66 -0.39
N ARG A 121 3.54 -5.94 0.14
CA ARG A 121 4.24 -7.21 -0.13
C ARG A 121 3.49 -8.45 0.36
N ARG A 122 2.78 -8.32 1.48
CA ARG A 122 1.99 -9.42 2.07
C ARG A 122 0.72 -9.68 1.27
N VAL A 123 0.03 -8.61 0.87
CA VAL A 123 -1.27 -8.69 0.17
C VAL A 123 -1.08 -8.97 -1.31
N TYR A 124 -0.04 -8.40 -1.92
CA TYR A 124 0.26 -8.55 -3.35
C TYR A 124 1.61 -9.25 -3.59
N PRO A 125 1.75 -10.52 -3.23
CA PRO A 125 3.04 -11.23 -3.31
C PRO A 125 3.58 -11.39 -4.73
N HIS A 126 2.73 -11.23 -5.76
CA HIS A 126 3.11 -11.34 -7.17
C HIS A 126 3.66 -10.04 -7.78
N ASP A 127 3.68 -8.93 -7.04
CA ASP A 127 4.37 -7.69 -7.45
C ASP A 127 5.92 -7.81 -7.41
N LYS A 128 6.41 -9.01 -7.16
CA LYS A 128 7.83 -9.32 -7.21
C LYS A 128 8.32 -9.23 -8.66
N LYS A 129 8.96 -8.13 -8.94
CA LYS A 129 9.90 -7.87 -10.03
C LYS A 129 9.80 -8.86 -11.21
N THR A 130 8.76 -8.70 -12.03
CA THR A 130 8.76 -9.28 -13.36
C THR A 130 9.43 -8.25 -14.29
N LEU A 131 10.64 -8.55 -14.74
CA LEU A 131 11.32 -7.73 -15.76
C LEU A 131 10.82 -8.14 -17.12
N ARG A 132 10.17 -7.23 -17.85
CA ARG A 132 9.83 -7.45 -19.26
C ARG A 132 11.00 -6.99 -20.13
N LEU A 133 11.65 -7.93 -20.78
CA LEU A 133 12.72 -7.70 -21.73
C LEU A 133 12.22 -8.09 -23.13
N HIS A 134 11.87 -7.09 -23.94
CA HIS A 134 11.45 -7.22 -25.36
C HIS A 134 10.53 -8.43 -25.65
N ALA A 135 11.08 -9.62 -25.80
CA ALA A 135 10.39 -10.88 -26.10
C ALA A 135 10.42 -11.91 -24.95
N SER A 136 10.79 -11.47 -23.75
CA SER A 136 10.96 -12.38 -22.59
C SER A 136 10.45 -11.71 -21.33
N GLU A 137 9.87 -12.49 -20.43
CA GLU A 137 9.42 -12.06 -19.12
C GLU A 137 10.22 -12.81 -18.05
N VAL A 138 10.87 -12.09 -17.15
CA VAL A 138 11.68 -12.67 -16.08
C VAL A 138 10.94 -12.58 -14.75
N ASP A 139 10.56 -13.71 -14.20
CA ASP A 139 10.02 -13.82 -12.84
C ASP A 139 11.16 -14.00 -11.85
N LEU A 140 11.60 -12.89 -11.24
CA LEU A 140 12.68 -12.93 -10.25
C LEU A 140 12.26 -13.63 -8.95
N ALA A 141 10.95 -13.78 -8.67
CA ALA A 141 10.50 -14.51 -7.50
C ALA A 141 10.68 -16.02 -7.65
N LYS A 142 10.53 -16.52 -8.88
CA LYS A 142 10.69 -17.94 -9.21
C LYS A 142 12.05 -18.27 -9.80
N ALA A 143 12.91 -17.25 -10.01
CA ALA A 143 14.17 -17.36 -10.74
C ALA A 143 13.99 -18.03 -12.12
N GLN A 144 12.97 -17.59 -12.88
CA GLN A 144 12.58 -18.17 -14.17
C GLN A 144 12.41 -17.09 -15.24
N VAL A 145 12.72 -17.48 -16.48
CA VAL A 145 12.47 -16.68 -17.68
C VAL A 145 11.39 -17.34 -18.53
N TYR A 146 10.38 -16.59 -18.90
CA TYR A 146 9.36 -16.99 -19.86
C TYR A 146 9.72 -16.41 -21.22
N LYS A 147 9.97 -17.28 -22.20
CA LYS A 147 10.30 -16.88 -23.57
C LYS A 147 9.61 -17.80 -24.57
N ASN A 148 8.81 -17.23 -25.47
CA ASN A 148 8.12 -17.96 -26.55
C ASN A 148 7.36 -19.21 -26.05
N GLY A 149 6.69 -19.13 -24.88
CA GLY A 149 5.94 -20.25 -24.30
C GLY A 149 6.78 -21.28 -23.54
N SER A 150 8.11 -21.10 -23.49
CA SER A 150 9.02 -21.97 -22.74
C SER A 150 9.46 -21.31 -21.44
N ILE A 151 9.62 -22.12 -20.38
CA ILE A 151 10.08 -21.70 -19.06
C ILE A 151 11.53 -22.19 -18.90
N LEU A 152 12.45 -21.26 -18.66
CA LEU A 152 13.86 -21.53 -18.42
C LEU A 152 14.25 -21.09 -17.01
N PRO A 153 14.87 -21.95 -16.18
CA PRO A 153 15.38 -21.54 -14.88
C PRO A 153 16.60 -20.61 -15.04
N LEU A 154 16.67 -19.58 -14.18
CA LEU A 154 17.85 -18.74 -14.07
C LEU A 154 18.94 -19.43 -13.26
N THR A 155 20.17 -19.35 -13.70
CA THR A 155 21.33 -19.69 -12.87
C THR A 155 21.52 -18.66 -11.76
N ALA A 156 22.23 -19.01 -10.69
CA ALA A 156 22.49 -18.09 -9.57
C ALA A 156 23.21 -16.79 -10.01
N LYS A 157 24.09 -16.87 -11.02
CA LYS A 157 24.78 -15.72 -11.60
C LYS A 157 23.84 -14.79 -12.34
N GLU A 158 22.98 -15.33 -13.20
CA GLU A 158 21.97 -14.58 -13.97
C GLU A 158 20.95 -13.92 -13.04
N PHE A 159 20.49 -14.65 -12.03
CA PHE A 159 19.59 -14.13 -11.01
C PHE A 159 20.18 -12.91 -10.29
N ASN A 160 21.45 -13.00 -9.83
CA ASN A 160 22.12 -11.90 -9.13
C ASN A 160 22.29 -10.65 -10.02
N ILE A 161 22.63 -10.84 -11.30
CA ILE A 161 22.78 -9.74 -12.26
C ILE A 161 21.43 -9.06 -12.51
N LEU A 162 20.40 -9.85 -12.79
CA LEU A 162 19.06 -9.34 -13.09
C LEU A 162 18.41 -8.66 -11.86
N SER A 163 18.65 -9.20 -10.66
CA SER A 163 18.19 -8.59 -9.41
C SER A 163 18.82 -7.22 -9.18
N LYS A 164 20.12 -7.08 -9.41
CA LYS A 164 20.83 -5.79 -9.30
C LYS A 164 20.36 -4.78 -10.35
N LEU A 165 20.16 -5.22 -11.61
CA LEU A 165 19.62 -4.36 -12.67
C LEU A 165 18.18 -3.89 -12.38
N ALA A 166 17.40 -4.72 -11.70
CA ALA A 166 16.05 -4.38 -11.28
C ALA A 166 15.99 -3.40 -10.08
N GLU A 167 17.11 -3.20 -9.38
CA GLU A 167 17.26 -2.27 -8.25
C GLU A 167 17.76 -0.88 -8.66
N THR A 168 18.36 -0.78 -9.83
CA THR A 168 18.79 0.51 -10.41
C THR A 168 17.63 1.12 -11.19
N PRO A 169 17.26 2.39 -10.88
CA PRO A 169 16.21 3.11 -11.60
C PRO A 169 16.61 3.39 -13.06
#